data_295a2953a1430eb10f8a13742f0d60f6
#
_entry.id   295a2953a1430eb10f8a13742f0d60f6
#
_cell.length_a   1.000
_cell.length_b   1.000
_cell.length_c   1.000
_cell.angle_alpha   90.00
_cell.angle_beta   90.00
_cell.angle_gamma   90.00
#
_symmetry.space_group_name_H-M   'P 1'
#
loop_
_entity.id
_entity.type
_entity.pdbx_description
1 polymer ?
#
loop_
_entity_poly.entity_id
_entity_poly.type
_entity_poly.pdbx_seq_one_letter_code
_entity_poly.pdbx_strand_id
1 'polypeptide(L)'
;MLNRKLNLLALLFCLFASSVFAQAPDGYYSAATGKKGAALKTALYGIIADHTVRSYANLWDDMRKTDVRADGKVWDMYSAITNYTFGDDQAGSYRKEGDVYNREHSFPKSWFNDASPMYTDLFHLVPTDGYVNGRRSNYPYGETNNPTWTSAEGFSKLGPCSLSGYSGVVFEPNDEYKGDFARNYFYMATAYEDRIASWSSPMLSGDAYPAYTDWAITMLLRWAKQDPVSEKEIARNNAVYGIQHNRNPYIDYPGLEQYVWGTKTSTAFDPDNYEGGSGTDPDPVVPEAPVFTPEAGAVAAGTTVSISCATEGAYIYYSVNGAEETAAYPPVELTINERTSITAYSLLGAERSEPVSVVYTIMGEAPDGSGTYHKVLSDTELLTGVNYLIVCEPKSVVLSGITGSAGDIRAAAEVEISAEGTITTEVGREGLPYSLYLGGSPGRYTLYDTVNNGYLSLTASQNKLYLSPEANSDDELWNISIAEDGTTQIISVSRDTRRIQYNASSPRFACYTGNQQGVCLYRQEMTESGISAAATGTDAVFSVYGMDGRLIRTAGSSHEALRSLPRGIYILNGKVIIK
;
A
#
# COMPACT_ATOMS: atom_id res chain seq x y z
N MET A 1 -23.82 37.58 -56.63
CA MET A 1 -22.77 36.73 -56.01
C MET A 1 -23.18 36.52 -54.57
N LEU A 2 -23.71 35.36 -54.29
CA LEU A 2 -24.47 35.07 -53.07
C LEU A 2 -23.56 34.30 -52.06
N ASN A 3 -23.21 34.94 -50.95
CA ASN A 3 -22.49 34.28 -49.85
C ASN A 3 -23.48 33.48 -49.00
N ARG A 4 -23.44 32.18 -49.10
CA ARG A 4 -24.10 31.29 -48.15
C ARG A 4 -23.17 30.99 -46.97
N LYS A 5 -23.49 31.53 -45.82
CA LYS A 5 -22.89 31.09 -44.54
C LYS A 5 -23.54 29.77 -44.13
N LEU A 6 -22.73 28.73 -44.05
CA LEU A 6 -23.10 27.43 -43.54
C LEU A 6 -22.96 27.48 -42.01
N ASN A 7 -24.02 27.56 -41.29
CA ASN A 7 -24.01 27.37 -39.82
C ASN A 7 -23.92 25.88 -39.53
N LEU A 8 -22.74 25.47 -39.04
CA LEU A 8 -22.52 24.11 -38.49
C LEU A 8 -23.07 24.10 -37.06
N LEU A 9 -24.23 23.51 -36.86
CA LEU A 9 -24.83 23.23 -35.56
C LEU A 9 -24.11 22.02 -34.99
N ALA A 10 -23.15 22.23 -34.08
CA ALA A 10 -22.52 21.14 -33.30
C ALA A 10 -23.55 20.63 -32.29
N LEU A 11 -24.15 19.49 -32.58
CA LEU A 11 -24.98 18.76 -31.64
C LEU A 11 -24.06 18.15 -30.57
N LEU A 12 -23.97 18.78 -29.41
CA LEU A 12 -23.31 18.25 -28.23
C LEU A 12 -24.17 17.12 -27.68
N PHE A 13 -23.86 15.89 -28.06
CA PHE A 13 -24.46 14.70 -27.45
C PHE A 13 -23.85 14.55 -26.05
N CYS A 14 -24.48 15.13 -25.04
CA CYS A 14 -24.23 14.75 -23.66
C CYS A 14 -24.71 13.31 -23.49
N LEU A 15 -23.79 12.36 -23.55
CA LEU A 15 -23.97 11.01 -23.04
C LEU A 15 -24.14 11.14 -21.52
N PHE A 16 -25.39 11.31 -21.07
CA PHE A 16 -25.74 10.91 -19.72
C PHE A 16 -25.57 9.37 -19.70
N ALA A 17 -24.53 8.88 -19.07
CA ALA A 17 -24.48 7.52 -18.60
C ALA A 17 -25.61 7.40 -17.56
N SER A 18 -26.81 7.02 -18.01
CA SER A 18 -27.88 6.60 -17.11
C SER A 18 -27.35 5.34 -16.45
N SER A 19 -27.02 5.42 -15.16
CA SER A 19 -26.77 4.25 -14.35
C SER A 19 -28.02 3.38 -14.46
N VAL A 20 -27.92 2.24 -15.14
CA VAL A 20 -29.01 1.27 -15.24
C VAL A 20 -29.07 0.57 -13.90
N PHE A 21 -29.82 1.15 -12.95
CA PHE A 21 -30.11 0.48 -11.69
C PHE A 21 -31.05 -0.71 -11.98
N ALA A 22 -30.83 -1.81 -11.28
CA ALA A 22 -31.78 -2.92 -11.23
C ALA A 22 -33.09 -2.37 -10.65
N GLN A 23 -34.14 -2.30 -11.46
CA GLN A 23 -35.38 -1.68 -11.01
C GLN A 23 -36.23 -2.71 -10.28
N ALA A 24 -36.23 -2.67 -8.95
CA ALA A 24 -37.19 -3.38 -8.14
C ALA A 24 -38.62 -2.84 -8.44
N PRO A 25 -39.67 -3.65 -8.27
CA PRO A 25 -41.04 -3.15 -8.36
C PRO A 25 -41.28 -1.97 -7.43
N ASP A 26 -42.11 -1.02 -7.85
CA ASP A 26 -42.46 0.14 -7.05
C ASP A 26 -42.92 -0.26 -5.64
N GLY A 27 -42.35 0.35 -4.63
CA GLY A 27 -42.68 0.11 -3.24
C GLY A 27 -42.17 -1.22 -2.66
N TYR A 28 -41.39 -2.02 -3.43
CA TYR A 28 -40.88 -3.32 -2.96
C TYR A 28 -40.12 -3.20 -1.64
N TYR A 29 -39.31 -2.15 -1.46
CA TYR A 29 -38.50 -1.91 -0.26
C TYR A 29 -39.14 -0.88 0.71
N SER A 30 -40.39 -0.49 0.55
CA SER A 30 -41.03 0.56 1.37
C SER A 30 -41.04 0.27 2.87
N ALA A 31 -41.12 -1.01 3.28
CA ALA A 31 -41.05 -1.41 4.70
C ALA A 31 -39.69 -1.14 5.36
N ALA A 32 -38.64 -0.93 4.57
CA ALA A 32 -37.31 -0.61 5.05
C ALA A 32 -37.02 0.90 5.18
N THR A 33 -37.95 1.76 4.71
CA THR A 33 -37.82 3.23 4.75
C THR A 33 -37.59 3.71 6.20
N GLY A 34 -36.61 4.57 6.37
CA GLY A 34 -36.23 5.16 7.66
C GLY A 34 -35.48 4.23 8.61
N LYS A 35 -35.24 2.97 8.25
CA LYS A 35 -34.50 2.01 9.07
C LYS A 35 -32.99 2.21 8.93
N LYS A 36 -32.24 1.74 9.94
CA LYS A 36 -30.79 1.94 10.07
C LYS A 36 -30.15 0.69 10.65
N GLY A 37 -28.89 0.40 10.28
CA GLY A 37 -28.07 -0.65 10.88
C GLY A 37 -28.81 -1.99 11.03
N ALA A 38 -28.78 -2.57 12.22
CA ALA A 38 -29.47 -3.84 12.50
C ALA A 38 -30.98 -3.80 12.19
N ALA A 39 -31.66 -2.68 12.49
CA ALA A 39 -33.08 -2.55 12.21
C ALA A 39 -33.38 -2.48 10.69
N LEU A 40 -32.44 -1.96 9.89
CA LEU A 40 -32.53 -2.01 8.43
C LEU A 40 -32.38 -3.45 7.93
N LYS A 41 -31.40 -4.19 8.43
CA LYS A 41 -31.19 -5.60 8.10
C LYS A 41 -32.45 -6.43 8.38
N THR A 42 -33.05 -6.27 9.57
CA THR A 42 -34.31 -6.95 9.96
C THR A 42 -35.49 -6.56 9.05
N ALA A 43 -35.59 -5.29 8.65
CA ALA A 43 -36.65 -4.88 7.72
C ALA A 43 -36.46 -5.49 6.33
N LEU A 44 -35.22 -5.54 5.83
CA LEU A 44 -34.88 -6.21 4.58
C LEU A 44 -35.14 -7.73 4.67
N TYR A 45 -34.81 -8.39 5.78
CA TYR A 45 -35.20 -9.78 6.05
C TYR A 45 -36.69 -9.99 5.84
N GLY A 46 -37.52 -9.14 6.43
CA GLY A 46 -39.01 -9.23 6.28
C GLY A 46 -39.50 -9.08 4.85
N ILE A 47 -38.70 -8.50 3.94
CA ILE A 47 -39.02 -8.30 2.53
C ILE A 47 -38.56 -9.48 1.66
N ILE A 48 -37.36 -10.02 1.93
CA ILE A 48 -36.67 -10.93 0.99
C ILE A 48 -36.64 -12.38 1.43
N ALA A 49 -36.97 -12.70 2.69
CA ALA A 49 -36.83 -14.04 3.24
C ALA A 49 -37.83 -15.04 2.67
N ASP A 50 -39.08 -14.57 2.38
CA ASP A 50 -40.09 -15.40 1.76
C ASP A 50 -39.89 -15.44 0.24
N HIS A 51 -39.54 -16.60 -0.27
CA HIS A 51 -39.26 -16.81 -1.68
C HIS A 51 -39.68 -18.21 -2.14
N THR A 52 -39.86 -18.37 -3.45
CA THR A 52 -40.18 -19.67 -4.03
C THR A 52 -38.94 -20.59 -3.97
N VAL A 53 -39.03 -21.62 -3.15
CA VAL A 53 -37.97 -22.65 -3.00
C VAL A 53 -37.89 -23.51 -4.25
N ARG A 54 -36.72 -23.60 -4.84
CA ARG A 54 -36.49 -24.40 -6.05
C ARG A 54 -36.14 -25.84 -5.67
N SER A 55 -36.40 -26.79 -6.58
CA SER A 55 -35.82 -28.12 -6.45
C SER A 55 -34.35 -28.12 -6.93
N TYR A 56 -33.53 -28.96 -6.33
CA TYR A 56 -32.12 -29.05 -6.74
C TYR A 56 -31.94 -29.45 -8.22
N ALA A 57 -32.87 -30.23 -8.76
CA ALA A 57 -32.87 -30.60 -10.18
C ALA A 57 -33.15 -29.42 -11.11
N ASN A 58 -34.06 -28.53 -10.72
CA ASN A 58 -34.45 -27.38 -11.52
C ASN A 58 -33.34 -26.32 -11.66
N LEU A 59 -32.36 -26.31 -10.74
CA LEU A 59 -31.26 -25.35 -10.77
C LEU A 59 -30.48 -25.38 -12.09
N TRP A 60 -30.39 -26.51 -12.78
CA TRP A 60 -29.74 -26.60 -14.08
C TRP A 60 -30.45 -25.75 -15.15
N ASP A 61 -31.78 -25.75 -15.14
CA ASP A 61 -32.57 -24.96 -16.07
C ASP A 61 -32.66 -23.48 -15.63
N ASP A 62 -32.65 -23.24 -14.31
CA ASP A 62 -32.64 -21.90 -13.76
C ASP A 62 -31.33 -21.16 -14.11
N MET A 63 -30.17 -21.82 -13.97
CA MET A 63 -28.86 -21.26 -14.30
C MET A 63 -28.71 -20.91 -15.80
N ARG A 64 -29.45 -21.56 -16.70
CA ARG A 64 -29.51 -21.15 -18.11
C ARG A 64 -30.08 -19.76 -18.31
N LYS A 65 -30.81 -19.23 -17.33
CA LYS A 65 -31.45 -17.90 -17.36
C LYS A 65 -30.67 -16.88 -16.52
N THR A 66 -30.05 -17.34 -15.45
CA THR A 66 -29.40 -16.48 -14.47
C THR A 66 -27.91 -16.28 -14.70
N ASP A 67 -27.22 -17.27 -15.33
CA ASP A 67 -25.75 -17.31 -15.39
C ASP A 67 -25.25 -17.61 -16.83
N VAL A 68 -25.91 -17.02 -17.83
CA VAL A 68 -25.57 -17.19 -19.24
C VAL A 68 -24.83 -15.97 -19.78
N ARG A 69 -23.71 -16.21 -20.46
CA ARG A 69 -22.95 -15.19 -21.18
C ARG A 69 -23.66 -14.79 -22.47
N ALA A 70 -23.28 -13.65 -23.05
CA ALA A 70 -23.84 -13.16 -24.33
C ALA A 70 -23.67 -14.12 -25.50
N ASP A 71 -22.65 -14.99 -25.47
CA ASP A 71 -22.41 -16.04 -26.46
C ASP A 71 -23.18 -17.35 -26.19
N GLY A 72 -24.05 -17.37 -25.18
CA GLY A 72 -24.87 -18.52 -24.81
C GLY A 72 -24.16 -19.56 -23.95
N LYS A 73 -22.92 -19.30 -23.55
CA LYS A 73 -22.12 -20.19 -22.71
C LYS A 73 -22.35 -19.93 -21.22
N VAL A 74 -21.93 -20.89 -20.40
CA VAL A 74 -21.98 -20.78 -18.95
C VAL A 74 -21.04 -19.68 -18.46
N TRP A 75 -21.51 -18.88 -17.51
CA TRP A 75 -20.69 -17.89 -16.84
C TRP A 75 -20.00 -18.53 -15.63
N ASP A 76 -18.80 -19.03 -15.85
CA ASP A 76 -17.98 -19.60 -14.79
C ASP A 76 -17.19 -18.50 -14.05
N MET A 77 -17.34 -18.45 -12.72
CA MET A 77 -16.70 -17.41 -11.88
C MET A 77 -15.43 -17.91 -11.18
N TYR A 78 -15.00 -19.16 -11.45
CA TYR A 78 -13.83 -19.76 -10.79
C TYR A 78 -12.66 -20.07 -11.72
N SER A 79 -12.87 -20.07 -13.03
CA SER A 79 -11.84 -20.40 -14.01
C SER A 79 -11.84 -19.47 -15.22
N ALA A 80 -10.65 -19.09 -15.67
CA ALA A 80 -10.44 -18.25 -16.86
C ALA A 80 -10.54 -19.02 -18.19
N ILE A 81 -10.34 -20.35 -18.15
CA ILE A 81 -10.13 -21.14 -19.37
C ILE A 81 -11.36 -21.91 -19.84
N THR A 82 -12.51 -21.76 -19.16
CA THR A 82 -13.70 -22.57 -19.39
C THR A 82 -14.62 -21.94 -20.45
N ASN A 83 -15.30 -22.79 -21.20
CA ASN A 83 -16.26 -22.38 -22.21
C ASN A 83 -17.42 -23.39 -22.33
N TYR A 84 -18.05 -23.67 -21.19
CA TYR A 84 -19.06 -24.72 -21.04
C TYR A 84 -20.36 -24.43 -21.77
N THR A 85 -20.98 -25.49 -22.29
CA THR A 85 -22.31 -25.50 -22.88
C THR A 85 -23.32 -26.07 -21.89
N PHE A 86 -24.41 -25.34 -21.67
CA PHE A 86 -25.49 -25.82 -20.81
C PHE A 86 -26.08 -27.13 -21.34
N GLY A 87 -26.18 -28.13 -20.46
CA GLY A 87 -26.73 -29.45 -20.76
C GLY A 87 -25.71 -30.49 -21.20
N ASP A 88 -24.62 -30.05 -21.85
CA ASP A 88 -23.60 -30.97 -22.36
C ASP A 88 -22.46 -31.16 -21.36
N ASP A 89 -21.97 -30.05 -20.76
CA ASP A 89 -20.78 -30.06 -19.91
C ASP A 89 -21.13 -30.03 -18.40
N GLN A 90 -22.38 -30.34 -18.02
CA GLN A 90 -22.84 -30.28 -16.63
C GLN A 90 -22.65 -31.59 -15.87
N ALA A 91 -22.29 -31.51 -14.60
CA ALA A 91 -22.28 -32.54 -13.59
C ALA A 91 -21.77 -33.91 -14.04
N GLY A 92 -20.55 -34.13 -14.00
CA GLY A 92 -19.92 -35.42 -14.27
C GLY A 92 -18.79 -35.71 -13.33
N SER A 93 -18.04 -36.73 -13.66
CA SER A 93 -16.75 -36.94 -13.05
C SER A 93 -15.75 -36.00 -13.71
N TYR A 94 -15.08 -35.18 -12.92
CA TYR A 94 -13.99 -34.31 -13.37
C TYR A 94 -12.65 -34.83 -12.83
N ARG A 95 -11.58 -34.56 -13.55
CA ARG A 95 -10.19 -34.90 -13.18
C ARG A 95 -9.30 -33.67 -13.16
N LYS A 96 -9.66 -32.66 -13.92
CA LYS A 96 -8.91 -31.41 -14.10
C LYS A 96 -9.87 -30.26 -14.39
N GLU A 97 -9.36 -29.07 -14.27
CA GLU A 97 -10.01 -27.84 -14.71
C GLU A 97 -10.35 -27.91 -16.21
N GLY A 98 -11.53 -27.45 -16.58
CA GLY A 98 -12.04 -27.49 -17.93
C GLY A 98 -12.82 -28.74 -18.31
N ASP A 99 -13.00 -29.72 -17.40
CA ASP A 99 -13.74 -30.96 -17.73
C ASP A 99 -15.26 -30.74 -17.75
N VAL A 100 -15.83 -30.20 -16.69
CA VAL A 100 -17.27 -29.94 -16.54
C VAL A 100 -17.52 -28.83 -15.52
N TYR A 101 -18.73 -28.22 -15.58
CA TYR A 101 -19.21 -27.32 -14.53
C TYR A 101 -20.20 -28.00 -13.60
N ASN A 102 -20.29 -27.47 -12.37
CA ASN A 102 -21.30 -27.89 -11.41
C ASN A 102 -21.98 -26.70 -10.72
N ARG A 103 -22.86 -26.99 -9.76
CA ARG A 103 -23.60 -25.97 -8.99
C ARG A 103 -22.84 -25.71 -7.69
N GLU A 104 -22.13 -24.60 -7.68
CA GLU A 104 -21.38 -24.16 -6.52
C GLU A 104 -22.27 -23.46 -5.51
N HIS A 105 -22.17 -23.86 -4.25
CA HIS A 105 -22.68 -23.10 -3.13
C HIS A 105 -21.61 -22.11 -2.68
N SER A 106 -21.63 -20.90 -3.23
CA SER A 106 -20.62 -19.87 -2.88
C SER A 106 -20.60 -19.58 -1.37
N PHE A 107 -21.74 -19.64 -0.72
CA PHE A 107 -21.89 -19.80 0.73
C PHE A 107 -22.00 -21.30 1.04
N PRO A 108 -20.96 -21.95 1.61
CA PRO A 108 -20.88 -23.40 1.70
C PRO A 108 -22.07 -24.06 2.38
N LYS A 109 -22.67 -25.02 1.71
CA LYS A 109 -23.85 -25.74 2.22
C LYS A 109 -23.60 -26.47 3.55
N SER A 110 -22.36 -26.88 3.80
CA SER A 110 -21.98 -27.49 5.06
C SER A 110 -22.10 -26.55 6.27
N TRP A 111 -22.05 -25.24 6.06
CA TRP A 111 -22.19 -24.27 7.14
C TRP A 111 -23.59 -24.20 7.71
N PHE A 112 -24.61 -24.55 6.90
CA PHE A 112 -26.01 -24.63 7.29
C PHE A 112 -26.59 -26.06 7.21
N ASN A 113 -25.70 -27.10 7.23
CA ASN A 113 -26.07 -28.53 7.26
C ASN A 113 -26.97 -28.95 6.08
N ASP A 114 -26.72 -28.45 4.87
CA ASP A 114 -27.51 -28.73 3.66
C ASP A 114 -29.02 -28.45 3.82
N ALA A 115 -29.40 -27.58 4.74
CA ALA A 115 -30.80 -27.32 5.07
C ALA A 115 -31.50 -26.48 3.98
N SER A 116 -32.79 -26.79 3.76
CA SER A 116 -33.67 -25.96 2.92
C SER A 116 -34.23 -24.78 3.75
N PRO A 117 -34.56 -23.62 3.15
CA PRO A 117 -34.53 -23.32 1.71
C PRO A 117 -33.15 -22.93 1.15
N MET A 118 -32.14 -22.65 1.98
CA MET A 118 -30.80 -22.21 1.59
C MET A 118 -30.16 -23.08 0.52
N TYR A 119 -30.39 -24.41 0.61
CA TYR A 119 -29.75 -25.40 -0.28
C TYR A 119 -30.04 -25.19 -1.77
N THR A 120 -31.09 -24.46 -2.10
CA THR A 120 -31.51 -24.22 -3.49
C THR A 120 -31.76 -22.75 -3.81
N ASP A 121 -31.24 -21.85 -2.98
CA ASP A 121 -31.37 -20.41 -3.21
C ASP A 121 -30.36 -19.93 -4.26
N LEU A 122 -30.89 -19.42 -5.37
CA LEU A 122 -30.10 -18.99 -6.53
C LEU A 122 -29.15 -17.82 -6.22
N PHE A 123 -29.41 -17.01 -5.19
CA PHE A 123 -28.54 -15.86 -4.91
C PHE A 123 -27.13 -16.26 -4.44
N HIS A 124 -26.92 -17.45 -3.94
CA HIS A 124 -25.57 -17.93 -3.62
C HIS A 124 -25.16 -19.18 -4.40
N LEU A 125 -26.03 -19.68 -5.27
CA LEU A 125 -25.74 -20.80 -6.15
C LEU A 125 -25.34 -20.29 -7.53
N VAL A 126 -24.13 -20.63 -7.96
CA VAL A 126 -23.56 -20.22 -9.24
C VAL A 126 -22.93 -21.41 -9.97
N PRO A 127 -22.95 -21.44 -11.31
CA PRO A 127 -22.19 -22.46 -12.04
C PRO A 127 -20.71 -22.15 -11.97
N THR A 128 -19.89 -23.14 -11.68
CA THR A 128 -18.43 -23.02 -11.68
C THR A 128 -17.77 -24.28 -12.18
N ASP A 129 -16.51 -24.19 -12.62
CA ASP A 129 -15.68 -25.35 -12.92
C ASP A 129 -15.73 -26.36 -11.76
N GLY A 130 -16.02 -27.61 -12.06
CA GLY A 130 -16.21 -28.66 -11.05
C GLY A 130 -14.94 -29.02 -10.31
N TYR A 131 -13.77 -28.98 -10.99
CA TYR A 131 -12.49 -29.27 -10.36
C TYR A 131 -12.06 -28.13 -9.42
N VAL A 132 -12.18 -26.89 -9.84
CA VAL A 132 -11.87 -25.71 -9.00
C VAL A 132 -12.80 -25.66 -7.80
N ASN A 133 -14.11 -25.90 -7.98
CA ASN A 133 -15.06 -26.05 -6.89
C ASN A 133 -14.65 -27.18 -5.91
N GLY A 134 -14.22 -28.33 -6.43
CA GLY A 134 -13.67 -29.40 -5.60
C GLY A 134 -12.43 -28.98 -4.80
N ARG A 135 -11.58 -28.14 -5.36
CA ARG A 135 -10.42 -27.54 -4.65
C ARG A 135 -10.85 -26.54 -3.61
N ARG A 136 -11.84 -25.68 -3.92
CA ARG A 136 -12.41 -24.75 -2.97
C ARG A 136 -13.02 -25.46 -1.77
N SER A 137 -13.67 -26.62 -1.97
CA SER A 137 -14.28 -27.37 -0.88
C SER A 137 -15.26 -26.50 -0.06
N ASN A 138 -15.09 -26.39 1.25
CA ASN A 138 -15.84 -25.51 2.15
C ASN A 138 -14.97 -24.44 2.84
N TYR A 139 -13.79 -24.17 2.28
CA TYR A 139 -12.95 -23.10 2.80
C TYR A 139 -13.67 -21.76 2.72
N PRO A 140 -13.51 -20.88 3.73
CA PRO A 140 -14.03 -19.52 3.65
C PRO A 140 -13.39 -18.74 2.49
N TYR A 141 -14.09 -17.76 1.99
CA TYR A 141 -13.45 -16.77 1.13
C TYR A 141 -12.47 -15.93 1.93
N GLY A 142 -11.40 -15.49 1.25
CA GLY A 142 -10.34 -14.67 1.83
C GLY A 142 -9.31 -14.28 0.79
N GLU A 143 -8.20 -13.72 1.24
CA GLU A 143 -7.07 -13.34 0.39
C GLU A 143 -5.81 -14.06 0.85
N THR A 144 -4.94 -14.42 -0.08
CA THR A 144 -3.70 -15.12 0.20
C THR A 144 -2.53 -14.55 -0.58
N ASN A 145 -1.46 -14.17 0.14
CA ASN A 145 -0.20 -13.74 -0.47
C ASN A 145 0.74 -14.91 -0.78
N ASN A 146 0.43 -16.11 -0.27
CA ASN A 146 1.24 -17.30 -0.46
C ASN A 146 0.36 -18.50 -0.86
N PRO A 147 -0.19 -18.52 -2.08
CA PRO A 147 -1.09 -19.58 -2.52
C PRO A 147 -0.36 -20.92 -2.59
N THR A 148 -0.97 -21.94 -2.01
CA THR A 148 -0.52 -23.33 -2.10
C THR A 148 -1.08 -24.03 -3.35
N TRP A 149 -2.11 -23.45 -3.95
CA TRP A 149 -2.69 -23.89 -5.21
C TRP A 149 -3.36 -22.71 -5.94
N THR A 150 -3.29 -22.73 -7.27
CA THR A 150 -4.00 -21.78 -8.14
C THR A 150 -4.72 -22.53 -9.26
N SER A 151 -5.86 -21.98 -9.73
CA SER A 151 -6.47 -22.39 -10.99
C SER A 151 -5.62 -21.90 -12.17
N ALA A 152 -5.98 -22.29 -13.38
CA ALA A 152 -5.30 -21.84 -14.59
C ALA A 152 -5.21 -20.31 -14.63
N GLU A 153 -4.08 -19.80 -15.13
CA GLU A 153 -3.76 -18.36 -15.21
C GLU A 153 -3.77 -17.62 -13.86
N GLY A 154 -3.77 -18.38 -12.73
CA GLY A 154 -3.82 -17.78 -11.40
C GLY A 154 -5.17 -17.15 -11.04
N PHE A 155 -6.23 -17.50 -11.76
CA PHE A 155 -7.55 -16.87 -11.67
C PHE A 155 -8.19 -16.99 -10.29
N SER A 156 -8.18 -18.19 -9.71
CA SER A 156 -8.57 -18.45 -8.33
C SER A 156 -7.40 -19.04 -7.55
N LYS A 157 -7.35 -18.77 -6.24
CA LYS A 157 -6.22 -19.18 -5.38
C LYS A 157 -6.71 -19.88 -4.12
N LEU A 158 -5.90 -20.77 -3.59
CA LEU A 158 -6.10 -21.41 -2.29
C LEU A 158 -4.80 -21.31 -1.49
N GLY A 159 -4.86 -20.85 -0.26
CA GLY A 159 -3.66 -20.70 0.58
C GLY A 159 -3.97 -20.19 1.99
N PRO A 160 -2.95 -20.01 2.83
CA PRO A 160 -3.13 -19.37 4.13
C PRO A 160 -3.69 -17.95 3.97
N CYS A 161 -4.60 -17.57 4.86
CA CYS A 161 -5.18 -16.22 4.84
C CYS A 161 -4.10 -15.17 5.15
N SER A 162 -4.05 -14.13 4.33
CA SER A 162 -3.17 -12.96 4.54
C SER A 162 -3.84 -11.83 5.31
N LEU A 163 -5.14 -11.95 5.60
CA LEU A 163 -5.90 -10.94 6.31
C LEU A 163 -5.76 -11.12 7.83
N SER A 164 -5.66 -10.01 8.54
CA SER A 164 -5.66 -10.03 10.00
C SER A 164 -6.98 -10.57 10.55
N GLY A 165 -6.89 -11.29 11.67
CA GLY A 165 -8.06 -11.87 12.36
C GLY A 165 -8.40 -13.32 11.95
N TYR A 166 -7.75 -13.87 10.93
CA TYR A 166 -7.88 -15.29 10.56
C TYR A 166 -6.57 -15.82 9.97
N SER A 167 -6.15 -17.00 10.43
CA SER A 167 -4.89 -17.65 10.00
C SER A 167 -5.08 -18.99 9.28
N GLY A 168 -6.33 -19.40 9.05
CA GLY A 168 -6.64 -20.66 8.35
C GLY A 168 -6.51 -20.53 6.84
N VAL A 169 -6.80 -21.64 6.15
CA VAL A 169 -6.81 -21.67 4.68
C VAL A 169 -8.06 -20.97 4.15
N VAL A 170 -7.88 -20.17 3.10
CA VAL A 170 -8.94 -19.45 2.40
C VAL A 170 -8.92 -19.74 0.91
N PHE A 171 -10.06 -19.58 0.26
CA PHE A 171 -10.17 -19.53 -1.18
C PHE A 171 -10.33 -18.06 -1.63
N GLU A 172 -9.46 -17.60 -2.49
CA GLU A 172 -9.50 -16.27 -3.08
C GLU A 172 -10.04 -16.36 -4.50
N PRO A 173 -11.26 -15.84 -4.77
CA PRO A 173 -11.78 -15.75 -6.13
C PRO A 173 -11.07 -14.63 -6.90
N ASN A 174 -11.26 -14.60 -8.22
CA ASN A 174 -10.76 -13.51 -9.05
C ASN A 174 -11.35 -12.15 -8.61
N ASP A 175 -10.55 -11.10 -8.75
CA ASP A 175 -10.91 -9.74 -8.35
C ASP A 175 -12.21 -9.26 -9.03
N GLU A 176 -12.47 -9.68 -10.27
CA GLU A 176 -13.67 -9.37 -11.06
C GLU A 176 -14.99 -9.86 -10.41
N TYR A 177 -14.91 -10.83 -9.46
CA TYR A 177 -16.10 -11.42 -8.83
C TYR A 177 -16.09 -11.31 -7.30
N LYS A 178 -15.13 -10.62 -6.72
CA LYS A 178 -15.07 -10.42 -5.27
C LYS A 178 -16.31 -9.70 -4.73
N GLY A 179 -16.75 -8.66 -5.44
CA GLY A 179 -17.97 -7.91 -5.11
C GLY A 179 -19.25 -8.73 -5.28
N ASP A 180 -19.36 -9.53 -6.38
CA ASP A 180 -20.46 -10.48 -6.57
C ASP A 180 -20.62 -11.40 -5.36
N PHE A 181 -19.52 -12.03 -4.93
CA PHE A 181 -19.55 -12.94 -3.79
C PHE A 181 -19.80 -12.21 -2.46
N ALA A 182 -19.30 -11.00 -2.28
CA ALA A 182 -19.60 -10.20 -1.09
C ALA A 182 -21.10 -9.90 -1.00
N ARG A 183 -21.74 -9.49 -2.09
CA ARG A 183 -23.19 -9.22 -2.15
C ARG A 183 -24.04 -10.48 -1.98
N ASN A 184 -23.54 -11.64 -2.40
CA ASN A 184 -24.16 -12.94 -2.09
C ASN A 184 -24.12 -13.24 -0.60
N TYR A 185 -22.99 -12.94 0.08
CA TYR A 185 -22.85 -13.12 1.51
C TYR A 185 -23.74 -12.14 2.31
N PHE A 186 -23.80 -10.88 1.94
CA PHE A 186 -24.71 -9.91 2.55
C PHE A 186 -26.17 -10.35 2.41
N TYR A 187 -26.53 -10.87 1.24
CA TYR A 187 -27.86 -11.46 1.01
C TYR A 187 -28.11 -12.63 1.97
N MET A 188 -27.21 -13.60 2.05
CA MET A 188 -27.37 -14.76 2.92
C MET A 188 -27.52 -14.39 4.39
N ALA A 189 -26.74 -13.41 4.87
CA ALA A 189 -26.87 -12.91 6.24
C ALA A 189 -28.21 -12.20 6.49
N THR A 190 -28.80 -11.62 5.45
CA THR A 190 -30.04 -10.87 5.55
C THR A 190 -31.26 -11.78 5.35
N ALA A 191 -31.32 -12.55 4.27
CA ALA A 191 -32.46 -13.43 3.94
C ALA A 191 -32.67 -14.54 4.97
N TYR A 192 -31.62 -14.88 5.73
CA TYR A 192 -31.64 -15.94 6.74
C TYR A 192 -31.25 -15.44 8.14
N GLU A 193 -31.67 -14.21 8.45
CA GLU A 193 -31.39 -13.56 9.74
C GLU A 193 -31.84 -14.41 10.94
N ASP A 194 -32.98 -15.10 10.79
CA ASP A 194 -33.56 -15.98 11.82
C ASP A 194 -32.77 -17.26 12.06
N ARG A 195 -31.78 -17.59 11.24
CA ARG A 195 -31.07 -18.88 11.23
C ARG A 195 -29.57 -18.74 11.34
N ILE A 196 -28.98 -17.68 10.79
CA ILE A 196 -27.53 -17.54 10.62
C ILE A 196 -26.74 -17.63 11.92
N ALA A 197 -27.32 -17.23 13.05
CA ALA A 197 -26.71 -17.33 14.36
C ALA A 197 -26.44 -18.79 14.80
N SER A 198 -27.13 -19.76 14.20
CA SER A 198 -26.95 -21.20 14.49
C SER A 198 -25.96 -21.90 13.55
N TRP A 199 -25.45 -21.21 12.53
CA TRP A 199 -24.51 -21.76 11.56
C TRP A 199 -23.07 -21.65 12.04
N SER A 200 -22.19 -22.48 11.50
CA SER A 200 -20.80 -22.54 11.94
C SER A 200 -19.83 -22.37 10.78
N SER A 201 -19.01 -21.34 10.86
CA SER A 201 -17.93 -21.04 9.92
C SER A 201 -16.94 -20.09 10.56
N PRO A 202 -15.66 -20.06 10.12
CA PRO A 202 -14.71 -19.04 10.58
C PRO A 202 -15.12 -17.60 10.26
N MET A 203 -16.01 -17.40 9.28
CA MET A 203 -16.51 -16.07 8.90
C MET A 203 -17.69 -15.59 9.76
N LEU A 204 -18.34 -16.49 10.51
CA LEU A 204 -19.58 -16.18 11.23
C LEU A 204 -19.33 -15.85 12.70
N SER A 205 -20.00 -14.82 13.21
CA SER A 205 -19.90 -14.38 14.61
C SER A 205 -20.69 -15.24 15.58
N GLY A 206 -21.67 -16.03 15.10
CA GLY A 206 -22.63 -16.74 15.93
C GLY A 206 -23.84 -15.90 16.36
N ASP A 207 -23.97 -14.69 15.84
CA ASP A 207 -25.07 -13.76 16.10
C ASP A 207 -25.85 -13.45 14.81
N ALA A 208 -27.11 -13.03 14.95
CA ALA A 208 -27.91 -12.58 13.82
C ALA A 208 -27.42 -11.24 13.25
N TYR A 209 -26.80 -10.42 14.09
CA TYR A 209 -26.13 -9.16 13.73
C TYR A 209 -24.89 -8.96 14.66
N PRO A 210 -23.72 -8.66 14.11
CA PRO A 210 -23.40 -8.37 12.70
C PRO A 210 -23.44 -9.58 11.76
N ALA A 211 -23.64 -10.79 12.22
CA ALA A 211 -23.63 -12.08 11.52
C ALA A 211 -22.22 -12.56 11.14
N TYR A 212 -21.33 -11.68 10.78
CA TYR A 212 -19.94 -11.95 10.40
C TYR A 212 -18.97 -11.51 11.48
N THR A 213 -17.82 -12.20 11.55
CA THR A 213 -16.65 -11.75 12.34
C THR A 213 -16.05 -10.48 11.76
N ASP A 214 -15.27 -9.72 12.54
CA ASP A 214 -14.70 -8.44 12.13
C ASP A 214 -13.82 -8.55 10.88
N TRP A 215 -12.99 -9.59 10.79
CA TRP A 215 -12.14 -9.79 9.61
C TRP A 215 -12.97 -10.07 8.35
N ALA A 216 -14.03 -10.87 8.48
CA ALA A 216 -14.87 -11.24 7.35
C ALA A 216 -15.72 -10.07 6.85
N ILE A 217 -16.34 -9.31 7.76
CA ILE A 217 -17.17 -8.17 7.36
C ILE A 217 -16.32 -7.04 6.77
N THR A 218 -15.12 -6.78 7.32
CA THR A 218 -14.18 -5.79 6.77
C THR A 218 -13.78 -6.15 5.34
N MET A 219 -13.44 -7.43 5.10
CA MET A 219 -13.10 -7.92 3.76
C MET A 219 -14.28 -7.80 2.79
N LEU A 220 -15.48 -8.25 3.19
CA LEU A 220 -16.66 -8.22 2.33
C LEU A 220 -17.07 -6.79 1.94
N LEU A 221 -17.01 -5.83 2.88
CA LEU A 221 -17.28 -4.42 2.59
C LEU A 221 -16.27 -3.85 1.60
N ARG A 222 -14.99 -4.19 1.76
CA ARG A 222 -13.94 -3.79 0.84
C ARG A 222 -14.15 -4.40 -0.56
N TRP A 223 -14.44 -5.69 -0.64
CA TRP A 223 -14.69 -6.36 -1.90
C TRP A 223 -15.88 -5.75 -2.66
N ALA A 224 -16.98 -5.46 -1.97
CA ALA A 224 -18.14 -4.83 -2.58
C ALA A 224 -17.84 -3.43 -3.15
N LYS A 225 -16.89 -2.71 -2.54
CA LYS A 225 -16.42 -1.40 -3.02
C LYS A 225 -15.46 -1.54 -4.21
N GLN A 226 -14.52 -2.49 -4.15
CA GLN A 226 -13.51 -2.72 -5.20
C GLN A 226 -14.11 -3.26 -6.50
N ASP A 227 -15.13 -4.08 -6.38
CA ASP A 227 -15.88 -4.67 -7.51
C ASP A 227 -17.35 -4.24 -7.42
N PRO A 228 -17.69 -3.08 -8.00
CA PRO A 228 -19.04 -2.52 -7.98
C PRO A 228 -20.05 -3.39 -8.74
N VAL A 229 -21.34 -3.18 -8.44
CA VAL A 229 -22.43 -3.90 -9.12
C VAL A 229 -22.31 -3.81 -10.63
N SER A 230 -22.23 -4.95 -11.28
CA SER A 230 -22.07 -5.11 -12.73
C SER A 230 -23.42 -5.29 -13.45
N GLU A 231 -23.45 -5.07 -14.76
CA GLU A 231 -24.61 -5.38 -15.61
C GLU A 231 -25.02 -6.86 -15.51
N LYS A 232 -24.05 -7.76 -15.36
CA LYS A 232 -24.28 -9.19 -15.11
C LYS A 232 -25.10 -9.41 -13.85
N GLU A 233 -24.72 -8.78 -12.73
CA GLU A 233 -25.46 -8.93 -11.47
C GLU A 233 -26.86 -8.36 -11.55
N ILE A 234 -27.04 -7.20 -12.22
CA ILE A 234 -28.37 -6.61 -12.47
C ILE A 234 -29.24 -7.57 -13.27
N ALA A 235 -28.72 -8.09 -14.37
CA ALA A 235 -29.44 -9.05 -15.20
C ALA A 235 -29.80 -10.33 -14.42
N ARG A 236 -28.83 -10.82 -13.63
CA ARG A 236 -28.99 -11.99 -12.76
C ARG A 236 -30.05 -11.76 -11.69
N ASN A 237 -30.04 -10.63 -10.99
CA ASN A 237 -31.02 -10.28 -9.97
C ASN A 237 -32.44 -10.25 -10.53
N ASN A 238 -32.62 -9.69 -11.74
CA ASN A 238 -33.90 -9.68 -12.44
C ASN A 238 -34.36 -11.08 -12.84
N ALA A 239 -33.43 -11.93 -13.34
CA ALA A 239 -33.74 -13.31 -13.72
C ALA A 239 -34.13 -14.16 -12.49
N VAL A 240 -33.38 -14.03 -11.39
CA VAL A 240 -33.72 -14.71 -10.12
C VAL A 240 -35.07 -14.25 -9.58
N TYR A 241 -35.37 -12.95 -9.64
CA TYR A 241 -36.68 -12.44 -9.26
C TYR A 241 -37.83 -13.11 -10.05
N GLY A 242 -37.66 -13.29 -11.35
CA GLY A 242 -38.62 -14.02 -12.19
C GLY A 242 -38.80 -15.51 -11.82
N ILE A 243 -37.92 -16.07 -11.02
CA ILE A 243 -37.89 -17.49 -10.62
C ILE A 243 -38.29 -17.65 -9.14
N GLN A 244 -37.67 -16.88 -8.25
CA GLN A 244 -37.80 -17.01 -6.78
C GLN A 244 -38.75 -15.97 -6.17
N HIS A 245 -39.08 -14.90 -6.88
CA HIS A 245 -39.94 -13.79 -6.47
C HIS A 245 -39.37 -12.93 -5.33
N ASN A 246 -38.09 -13.04 -5.06
CA ASN A 246 -37.33 -12.14 -4.18
C ASN A 246 -36.12 -11.57 -4.89
N ARG A 247 -35.48 -10.55 -4.29
CA ARG A 247 -34.40 -9.80 -4.88
C ARG A 247 -33.23 -9.71 -3.89
N ASN A 248 -32.03 -9.51 -4.42
CA ASN A 248 -30.87 -9.13 -3.60
C ASN A 248 -30.84 -7.59 -3.45
N PRO A 249 -31.11 -7.02 -2.26
CA PRO A 249 -31.15 -5.59 -2.06
C PRO A 249 -29.79 -4.91 -2.25
N TYR A 250 -28.70 -5.63 -2.08
CA TYR A 250 -27.32 -5.11 -2.24
C TYR A 250 -26.91 -4.98 -3.71
N ILE A 251 -27.70 -5.55 -4.62
CA ILE A 251 -27.59 -5.32 -6.07
C ILE A 251 -28.54 -4.19 -6.51
N ASP A 252 -29.77 -4.15 -5.95
CA ASP A 252 -30.74 -3.11 -6.26
C ASP A 252 -30.30 -1.72 -5.76
N TYR A 253 -29.61 -1.69 -4.63
CA TYR A 253 -29.08 -0.48 -4.00
C TYR A 253 -27.57 -0.64 -3.76
N PRO A 254 -26.71 -0.41 -4.76
CA PRO A 254 -25.27 -0.52 -4.62
C PRO A 254 -24.76 0.35 -3.46
N GLY A 255 -24.01 -0.26 -2.54
CA GLY A 255 -23.53 0.41 -1.32
C GLY A 255 -24.49 0.32 -0.13
N LEU A 256 -25.63 -0.38 -0.23
CA LEU A 256 -26.56 -0.58 0.90
C LEU A 256 -25.91 -1.32 2.08
N GLU A 257 -24.91 -2.13 1.84
CA GLU A 257 -24.12 -2.79 2.88
C GLU A 257 -23.46 -1.79 3.85
N GLN A 258 -23.16 -0.57 3.38
CA GLN A 258 -22.64 0.51 4.24
C GLN A 258 -23.67 0.97 5.27
N TYR A 259 -24.96 0.95 4.92
CA TYR A 259 -26.05 1.32 5.82
C TYR A 259 -26.36 0.21 6.84
N VAL A 260 -25.96 -1.03 6.55
CA VAL A 260 -26.19 -2.17 7.43
C VAL A 260 -24.97 -2.44 8.32
N TRP A 261 -23.76 -2.49 7.76
CA TRP A 261 -22.52 -2.90 8.47
C TRP A 261 -21.37 -1.90 8.39
N GLY A 262 -21.41 -0.94 7.47
CA GLY A 262 -20.29 -0.04 7.22
C GLY A 262 -20.43 1.32 7.90
N THR A 263 -19.97 2.35 7.23
CA THR A 263 -19.84 3.72 7.78
C THR A 263 -21.16 4.47 7.90
N LYS A 264 -22.25 3.99 7.24
CA LYS A 264 -23.57 4.65 7.20
C LYS A 264 -24.61 3.99 8.11
N THR A 265 -24.21 3.20 9.11
CA THR A 265 -25.14 2.49 10.02
C THR A 265 -26.04 3.41 10.85
N SER A 266 -25.69 4.69 10.98
CA SER A 266 -26.50 5.72 11.63
C SER A 266 -27.41 6.48 10.66
N THR A 267 -27.26 6.30 9.34
CA THR A 267 -28.03 6.96 8.28
C THR A 267 -29.31 6.17 7.97
N ALA A 268 -30.42 6.85 7.85
CA ALA A 268 -31.69 6.22 7.49
C ALA A 268 -31.69 5.83 6.01
N PHE A 269 -32.13 4.61 5.70
CA PHE A 269 -32.36 4.17 4.32
C PHE A 269 -33.66 4.78 3.79
N ASP A 270 -33.60 5.34 2.60
CA ASP A 270 -34.78 5.84 1.85
C ASP A 270 -34.69 5.29 0.42
N PRO A 271 -35.54 4.31 0.06
CA PRO A 271 -35.48 3.71 -1.27
C PRO A 271 -35.90 4.68 -2.40
N ASP A 272 -36.73 5.70 -2.09
CA ASP A 272 -37.21 6.66 -3.08
C ASP A 272 -36.21 7.81 -3.32
N ASN A 273 -35.35 8.08 -2.35
CA ASN A 273 -34.31 9.10 -2.40
C ASN A 273 -32.91 8.49 -2.08
N TYR A 274 -32.64 7.34 -2.64
CA TYR A 274 -31.36 6.66 -2.43
C TYR A 274 -30.24 7.35 -3.20
N GLU A 275 -29.35 8.02 -2.49
CA GLU A 275 -28.21 8.74 -3.08
C GLU A 275 -27.06 7.82 -3.50
N GLY A 276 -27.26 6.50 -3.36
CA GLY A 276 -26.23 5.50 -3.60
C GLY A 276 -25.29 5.31 -2.42
N GLY A 277 -24.62 4.17 -2.38
CA GLY A 277 -23.46 3.96 -1.52
C GLY A 277 -22.24 4.77 -1.96
N SER A 278 -22.33 5.38 -3.14
CA SER A 278 -21.42 6.39 -3.66
C SER A 278 -21.70 7.81 -3.14
N GLY A 279 -22.27 7.95 -1.94
CA GLY A 279 -22.07 9.20 -1.22
C GLY A 279 -20.57 9.47 -1.25
N THR A 280 -20.17 10.71 -1.40
CA THR A 280 -18.81 11.12 -1.13
C THR A 280 -18.42 10.52 0.22
N ASP A 281 -17.94 9.29 0.18
CA ASP A 281 -17.11 8.76 1.23
C ASP A 281 -16.09 9.87 1.45
N PRO A 282 -15.84 10.34 2.67
CA PRO A 282 -14.69 11.20 2.88
C PRO A 282 -13.57 10.51 2.12
N ASP A 283 -12.86 11.24 1.27
CA ASP A 283 -11.78 10.71 0.42
C ASP A 283 -11.10 9.57 1.18
N PRO A 284 -10.89 8.41 0.55
CA PRO A 284 -10.39 7.25 1.25
C PRO A 284 -9.28 7.73 2.19
N VAL A 285 -9.46 7.51 3.47
CA VAL A 285 -8.53 8.04 4.47
C VAL A 285 -7.20 7.35 4.21
N VAL A 286 -6.35 8.01 3.42
CA VAL A 286 -4.96 7.61 3.29
C VAL A 286 -4.40 7.71 4.71
N PRO A 287 -3.96 6.61 5.32
CA PRO A 287 -3.47 6.66 6.67
C PRO A 287 -2.23 7.56 6.75
N GLU A 288 -2.05 8.21 7.88
CA GLU A 288 -0.83 8.99 8.11
C GLU A 288 0.40 8.08 8.02
N ALA A 289 1.50 8.65 7.54
CA ALA A 289 2.76 7.92 7.44
C ALA A 289 3.26 7.49 8.84
N PRO A 290 3.97 6.36 8.94
CA PRO A 290 4.53 5.90 10.21
C PRO A 290 5.47 6.93 10.84
N VAL A 291 5.38 7.08 12.15
CA VAL A 291 6.26 7.91 12.97
C VAL A 291 7.18 7.03 13.80
N PHE A 292 8.47 7.34 13.78
CA PHE A 292 9.50 6.60 14.49
C PHE A 292 9.94 7.36 15.74
N THR A 293 9.98 6.68 16.89
CA THR A 293 10.42 7.25 18.16
C THR A 293 11.42 6.31 18.85
N PRO A 294 12.66 6.74 19.12
CA PRO A 294 13.23 8.05 18.78
C PRO A 294 13.35 8.25 17.27
N GLU A 295 13.55 9.48 16.82
CA GLU A 295 13.83 9.80 15.42
C GLU A 295 15.09 9.08 14.92
N ALA A 296 15.21 8.94 13.59
CA ALA A 296 16.35 8.30 12.94
C ALA A 296 17.68 8.96 13.32
N GLY A 297 18.73 8.15 13.43
CA GLY A 297 20.07 8.64 13.74
C GLY A 297 20.86 7.70 14.63
N ALA A 298 21.86 8.25 15.32
CA ALA A 298 22.71 7.49 16.23
C ALA A 298 21.99 7.23 17.55
N VAL A 299 21.85 5.97 17.94
CA VAL A 299 21.22 5.53 19.18
C VAL A 299 22.16 4.60 19.96
N ALA A 300 21.97 4.48 21.26
CA ALA A 300 22.71 3.50 22.05
C ALA A 300 22.34 2.07 21.63
N ALA A 301 23.29 1.12 21.69
CA ALA A 301 22.98 -0.28 21.50
C ALA A 301 21.89 -0.73 22.49
N GLY A 302 20.90 -1.47 22.03
CA GLY A 302 19.73 -1.86 22.85
C GLY A 302 18.60 -0.85 22.90
N THR A 303 18.69 0.29 22.17
CA THR A 303 17.59 1.25 22.08
C THR A 303 16.36 0.60 21.43
N THR A 304 15.21 0.73 22.08
CA THR A 304 13.93 0.35 21.49
C THR A 304 13.40 1.51 20.65
N VAL A 305 13.13 1.24 19.39
CA VAL A 305 12.46 2.14 18.44
C VAL A 305 11.01 1.72 18.35
N SER A 306 10.09 2.66 18.62
CA SER A 306 8.66 2.48 18.44
C SER A 306 8.23 3.07 17.10
N ILE A 307 7.50 2.29 16.29
CA ILE A 307 6.86 2.74 15.05
C ILE A 307 5.37 2.86 15.32
N SER A 308 4.83 4.05 15.17
CA SER A 308 3.41 4.35 15.43
C SER A 308 2.74 4.96 14.20
N CYS A 309 1.41 4.93 14.18
CA CYS A 309 0.58 5.62 13.21
C CYS A 309 -0.56 6.32 13.96
N ALA A 310 -0.84 7.58 13.63
CA ALA A 310 -1.92 8.34 14.28
C ALA A 310 -3.31 7.94 13.76
N THR A 311 -3.39 7.28 12.60
CA THR A 311 -4.67 6.84 12.03
C THR A 311 -5.16 5.58 12.75
N GLU A 312 -6.27 5.70 13.44
CA GLU A 312 -6.91 4.60 14.16
C GLU A 312 -7.28 3.46 13.21
N GLY A 313 -6.95 2.23 13.60
CA GLY A 313 -7.23 1.02 12.80
C GLY A 313 -6.22 0.73 11.71
N ALA A 314 -5.24 1.61 11.45
CA ALA A 314 -4.20 1.34 10.46
C ALA A 314 -3.17 0.32 10.97
N TYR A 315 -2.72 -0.57 10.07
CA TYR A 315 -1.60 -1.49 10.30
C TYR A 315 -0.31 -0.87 9.79
N ILE A 316 0.81 -1.19 10.43
CA ILE A 316 2.15 -0.86 9.95
C ILE A 316 2.73 -2.09 9.24
N TYR A 317 3.12 -1.88 8.00
CA TYR A 317 3.93 -2.80 7.21
C TYR A 317 5.36 -2.28 7.24
N TYR A 318 6.31 -3.13 7.60
CA TYR A 318 7.70 -2.72 7.72
C TYR A 318 8.66 -3.83 7.29
N SER A 319 9.80 -3.40 6.79
CA SER A 319 10.95 -4.24 6.43
C SER A 319 12.18 -3.74 7.16
N VAL A 320 12.96 -4.64 7.72
CA VAL A 320 14.21 -4.37 8.43
C VAL A 320 15.37 -4.90 7.59
N ASN A 321 16.36 -4.03 7.27
CA ASN A 321 17.55 -4.37 6.47
C ASN A 321 17.23 -5.04 5.13
N GLY A 322 16.07 -4.69 4.51
CA GLY A 322 15.64 -5.27 3.23
C GLY A 322 15.11 -6.70 3.33
N ALA A 323 14.80 -7.20 4.54
CA ALA A 323 14.10 -8.46 4.73
C ALA A 323 12.65 -8.41 4.21
N GLU A 324 11.96 -9.54 4.20
CA GLU A 324 10.54 -9.60 3.84
C GLU A 324 9.70 -8.68 4.75
N GLU A 325 8.67 -8.08 4.16
CA GLU A 325 7.76 -7.19 4.89
C GLU A 325 6.99 -7.96 5.98
N THR A 326 6.88 -7.33 7.13
CA THR A 326 6.09 -7.81 8.26
C THR A 326 4.96 -6.82 8.53
N ALA A 327 3.75 -7.32 8.77
CA ALA A 327 2.60 -6.51 9.17
C ALA A 327 2.36 -6.63 10.67
N ALA A 328 2.14 -5.50 11.35
CA ALA A 328 1.79 -5.48 12.76
C ALA A 328 0.86 -4.31 13.10
N TYR A 329 0.08 -4.46 14.16
CA TYR A 329 -0.72 -3.36 14.71
C TYR A 329 0.16 -2.45 15.56
N PRO A 330 0.09 -1.10 15.37
CA PRO A 330 0.92 -0.17 16.09
C PRO A 330 0.57 -0.08 17.60
N PRO A 331 1.54 0.25 18.49
CA PRO A 331 2.94 0.51 18.15
C PRO A 331 3.75 -0.75 17.90
N VAL A 332 4.66 -0.71 16.91
CA VAL A 332 5.64 -1.77 16.66
C VAL A 332 6.94 -1.39 17.37
N GLU A 333 7.50 -2.30 18.15
CA GLU A 333 8.75 -2.06 18.87
C GLU A 333 9.89 -2.91 18.30
N LEU A 334 10.99 -2.26 17.96
CA LEU A 334 12.20 -2.88 17.43
C LEU A 334 13.40 -2.50 18.26
N THR A 335 14.23 -3.46 18.65
CA THR A 335 15.47 -3.20 19.40
C THR A 335 16.65 -3.06 18.43
N ILE A 336 17.34 -1.94 18.50
CA ILE A 336 18.47 -1.61 17.62
C ILE A 336 19.78 -1.97 18.33
N ASN A 337 20.46 -3.01 17.85
CA ASN A 337 21.76 -3.46 18.37
C ASN A 337 22.90 -3.28 17.37
N GLU A 338 22.61 -2.98 16.13
CA GLU A 338 23.56 -2.75 15.04
C GLU A 338 22.96 -1.72 14.07
N ARG A 339 23.72 -1.30 13.08
CA ARG A 339 23.19 -0.43 12.03
C ARG A 339 21.98 -1.09 11.37
N THR A 340 20.84 -0.44 11.47
CA THR A 340 19.55 -0.99 11.04
C THR A 340 18.83 0.00 10.12
N SER A 341 18.48 -0.42 8.91
CA SER A 341 17.58 0.30 8.03
C SER A 341 16.17 -0.24 8.20
N ILE A 342 15.18 0.65 8.31
CA ILE A 342 13.78 0.28 8.42
C ILE A 342 13.02 1.08 7.38
N THR A 343 12.23 0.39 6.55
CA THR A 343 11.26 1.00 5.66
C THR A 343 9.88 0.58 6.13
N ALA A 344 8.98 1.53 6.35
CA ALA A 344 7.63 1.24 6.80
C ALA A 344 6.60 2.14 6.11
N TYR A 345 5.37 1.63 6.01
CA TYR A 345 4.19 2.39 5.61
C TYR A 345 2.99 1.94 6.43
N SER A 346 1.99 2.80 6.51
CA SER A 346 0.71 2.49 7.15
C SER A 346 -0.30 2.03 6.11
N LEU A 347 -1.15 1.05 6.45
CA LEU A 347 -2.23 0.53 5.60
C LEU A 347 -3.53 0.56 6.38
N LEU A 348 -4.55 1.21 5.81
CA LEU A 348 -5.93 1.21 6.33
C LEU A 348 -6.88 0.74 5.23
N GLY A 349 -7.42 -0.46 5.37
CA GLY A 349 -8.20 -1.07 4.28
C GLY A 349 -7.34 -1.31 3.05
N ALA A 350 -7.65 -0.64 1.93
CA ALA A 350 -6.87 -0.66 0.69
C ALA A 350 -5.92 0.54 0.55
N GLU A 351 -6.05 1.54 1.42
CA GLU A 351 -5.29 2.79 1.32
C GLU A 351 -3.95 2.68 2.05
N ARG A 352 -2.90 3.09 1.35
CA ARG A 352 -1.52 3.03 1.81
C ARG A 352 -0.95 4.45 1.95
N SER A 353 -0.24 4.71 3.05
CA SER A 353 0.57 5.92 3.18
C SER A 353 1.79 5.89 2.26
N GLU A 354 2.42 7.04 2.06
CA GLU A 354 3.77 7.08 1.53
C GLU A 354 4.72 6.31 2.46
N PRO A 355 5.68 5.52 1.91
CA PRO A 355 6.63 4.80 2.72
C PRO A 355 7.66 5.76 3.35
N VAL A 356 8.00 5.51 4.60
CA VAL A 356 9.06 6.20 5.33
C VAL A 356 10.24 5.25 5.51
N SER A 357 11.42 5.67 5.07
CA SER A 357 12.67 4.91 5.27
C SER A 357 13.58 5.66 6.24
N VAL A 358 14.05 4.94 7.25
CA VAL A 358 14.93 5.46 8.30
C VAL A 358 16.14 4.56 8.48
N VAL A 359 17.24 5.14 8.97
CA VAL A 359 18.44 4.37 9.35
C VAL A 359 18.84 4.73 10.77
N TYR A 360 19.00 3.71 11.59
CA TYR A 360 19.60 3.80 12.91
C TYR A 360 21.03 3.28 12.89
N THR A 361 21.91 3.95 13.61
CA THR A 361 23.30 3.52 13.86
C THR A 361 23.57 3.46 15.33
N ILE A 362 24.55 2.67 15.73
CA ILE A 362 24.92 2.56 17.14
C ILE A 362 25.94 3.65 17.48
N MET A 363 25.68 4.37 18.56
CA MET A 363 26.63 5.34 19.10
C MET A 363 27.96 4.64 19.39
N GLY A 364 29.05 5.14 18.82
CA GLY A 364 30.40 4.55 18.94
C GLY A 364 30.77 3.54 17.85
N GLU A 365 29.84 3.11 16.99
CA GLU A 365 30.07 2.26 15.83
C GLU A 365 29.74 2.99 14.52
N ALA A 366 30.12 4.25 14.42
CA ALA A 366 29.92 4.96 13.16
C ALA A 366 30.71 4.29 12.04
N PRO A 367 30.13 4.18 10.84
CA PRO A 367 30.87 3.68 9.70
C PRO A 367 32.12 4.52 9.51
N ASP A 368 33.23 3.87 9.23
CA ASP A 368 34.47 4.55 8.82
C ASP A 368 34.08 5.52 7.70
N GLY A 369 34.16 6.82 7.96
CA GLY A 369 33.86 7.85 6.99
C GLY A 369 34.93 8.01 5.90
N SER A 370 35.89 7.09 5.82
CA SER A 370 36.88 7.04 4.75
C SER A 370 36.24 6.56 3.44
N GLY A 371 36.67 7.09 2.32
CA GLY A 371 36.15 6.72 0.99
C GLY A 371 35.97 7.89 0.04
N THR A 372 35.12 7.67 -0.97
CA THR A 372 34.83 8.67 -2.00
C THR A 372 33.54 9.45 -1.64
N TYR A 373 33.58 10.74 -1.86
CA TYR A 373 32.49 11.67 -1.61
C TYR A 373 32.14 12.42 -2.88
N HIS A 374 30.84 12.60 -3.12
CA HIS A 374 30.27 13.32 -4.27
C HIS A 374 29.60 14.60 -3.81
N LYS A 375 29.78 15.68 -4.57
CA LYS A 375 29.12 16.96 -4.30
C LYS A 375 27.61 16.81 -4.37
N VAL A 376 26.91 17.38 -3.40
CA VAL A 376 25.45 17.42 -3.36
C VAL A 376 24.97 18.67 -4.10
N LEU A 377 24.04 18.53 -5.05
CA LEU A 377 23.57 19.60 -5.91
C LEU A 377 22.11 20.01 -5.66
N SER A 378 21.40 19.30 -4.79
CA SER A 378 19.99 19.56 -4.50
C SER A 378 19.62 19.10 -3.10
N ASP A 379 18.65 19.77 -2.46
CA ASP A 379 18.07 19.36 -1.19
C ASP A 379 17.49 17.93 -1.24
N THR A 380 17.01 17.49 -2.41
CA THR A 380 16.48 16.14 -2.62
C THR A 380 17.54 15.03 -2.59
N GLU A 381 18.81 15.38 -2.66
CA GLU A 381 19.93 14.45 -2.55
C GLU A 381 20.42 14.29 -1.10
N LEU A 382 19.90 15.08 -0.16
CA LEU A 382 20.23 14.92 1.26
C LEU A 382 19.61 13.64 1.80
N LEU A 383 20.46 12.72 2.20
CA LEU A 383 20.09 11.44 2.81
C LEU A 383 20.58 11.43 4.26
N THR A 384 19.68 11.18 5.20
CA THR A 384 20.06 10.90 6.58
C THR A 384 20.69 9.52 6.70
N GLY A 385 21.50 9.31 7.72
CA GLY A 385 22.16 8.02 7.90
C GLY A 385 23.41 7.83 7.05
N VAL A 386 23.99 8.90 6.50
CA VAL A 386 25.17 8.89 5.63
C VAL A 386 26.18 9.96 6.12
N ASN A 387 27.46 9.73 5.87
CA ASN A 387 28.51 10.69 6.18
C ASN A 387 28.59 11.79 5.11
N TYR A 388 28.91 13.00 5.58
CA TYR A 388 29.13 14.19 4.75
C TYR A 388 30.41 14.88 5.12
N LEU A 389 31.06 15.53 4.13
CA LEU A 389 32.11 16.51 4.34
C LEU A 389 31.55 17.93 4.14
N ILE A 390 31.96 18.88 4.97
CA ILE A 390 31.71 20.31 4.79
C ILE A 390 32.96 20.92 4.17
N VAL A 391 32.87 21.32 2.90
CA VAL A 391 34.02 21.71 2.06
C VAL A 391 33.94 23.17 1.65
N CYS A 392 35.02 23.89 1.75
CA CYS A 392 35.20 25.19 1.10
C CYS A 392 35.98 25.00 -0.20
N GLU A 393 35.30 24.79 -1.32
CA GLU A 393 35.90 24.50 -2.63
C GLU A 393 36.90 25.59 -3.11
N PRO A 394 36.61 26.90 -3.00
CA PRO A 394 37.55 27.92 -3.44
C PRO A 394 38.91 27.92 -2.74
N LYS A 395 39.02 27.16 -1.65
CA LYS A 395 40.24 27.00 -0.84
C LYS A 395 40.75 25.57 -0.78
N SER A 396 40.02 24.63 -1.40
CA SER A 396 40.34 23.19 -1.34
C SER A 396 40.56 22.69 0.09
N VAL A 397 39.68 23.10 1.01
CA VAL A 397 39.74 22.73 2.42
C VAL A 397 38.41 22.19 2.91
N VAL A 398 38.49 21.29 3.87
CA VAL A 398 37.35 20.61 4.50
C VAL A 398 37.40 20.83 6.01
N LEU A 399 36.22 20.78 6.64
CA LEU A 399 36.10 20.79 8.10
C LEU A 399 36.86 19.60 8.71
N SER A 400 37.69 19.87 9.71
CA SER A 400 38.52 18.91 10.39
C SER A 400 38.33 18.98 11.91
N GLY A 401 39.27 18.51 12.67
CA GLY A 401 39.24 18.33 14.13
C GLY A 401 38.92 19.60 14.91
N ILE A 402 38.64 19.39 16.18
CA ILE A 402 38.41 20.48 17.13
C ILE A 402 39.74 21.26 17.34
N THR A 403 39.61 22.60 17.36
CA THR A 403 40.74 23.48 17.65
C THR A 403 40.30 24.68 18.48
N GLY A 404 41.22 25.50 18.91
CA GLY A 404 40.97 26.61 19.84
C GLY A 404 41.11 26.19 21.30
N SER A 405 41.43 27.18 22.16
CA SER A 405 41.71 26.94 23.58
C SER A 405 40.49 26.43 24.39
N ALA A 406 39.28 26.60 23.84
CA ALA A 406 38.02 26.17 24.45
C ALA A 406 37.35 25.02 23.68
N GLY A 407 38.01 24.46 22.64
CA GLY A 407 37.37 23.41 21.82
C GLY A 407 36.13 23.87 21.05
N ASP A 408 36.11 25.13 20.65
CA ASP A 408 34.91 25.84 20.23
C ASP A 408 34.93 26.31 18.77
N ILE A 409 35.89 25.81 17.98
CA ILE A 409 36.03 26.00 16.53
C ILE A 409 36.55 24.74 15.89
N ARG A 410 36.44 24.65 14.55
CA ARG A 410 36.91 23.49 13.79
C ARG A 410 38.09 23.89 12.90
N ALA A 411 39.13 23.08 12.89
CA ALA A 411 40.25 23.23 12.00
C ALA A 411 39.85 22.99 10.54
N ALA A 412 40.76 23.31 9.62
CA ALA A 412 40.65 22.97 8.22
C ALA A 412 41.73 21.99 7.82
N ALA A 413 41.40 21.01 7.01
CA ALA A 413 42.33 20.11 6.35
C ALA A 413 42.30 20.37 4.83
N GLU A 414 43.45 20.22 4.16
CA GLU A 414 43.50 20.30 2.70
C GLU A 414 42.92 19.02 2.08
N VAL A 415 42.23 19.16 0.96
CA VAL A 415 41.71 18.06 0.16
C VAL A 415 41.94 18.30 -1.33
N GLU A 416 42.09 17.21 -2.06
CA GLU A 416 42.10 17.22 -3.52
C GLU A 416 40.68 16.95 -4.03
N ILE A 417 40.20 17.86 -4.87
CA ILE A 417 38.90 17.71 -5.57
C ILE A 417 39.24 17.28 -7.00
N SER A 418 38.75 16.11 -7.41
CA SER A 418 38.99 15.57 -8.75
C SER A 418 38.33 16.44 -9.85
N ALA A 419 38.71 16.20 -11.10
CA ALA A 419 38.08 16.85 -12.24
C ALA A 419 36.58 16.53 -12.38
N GLU A 420 36.15 15.39 -11.86
CA GLU A 420 34.76 14.93 -11.78
C GLU A 420 34.01 15.51 -10.56
N GLY A 421 34.64 16.33 -9.74
CA GLY A 421 34.04 16.94 -8.57
C GLY A 421 33.88 15.98 -7.40
N THR A 422 34.77 14.99 -7.25
CA THR A 422 34.78 14.01 -6.14
C THR A 422 35.95 14.24 -5.20
N ILE A 423 35.82 13.80 -3.96
CA ILE A 423 36.88 13.77 -2.95
C ILE A 423 37.04 12.35 -2.44
N THR A 424 38.24 11.76 -2.57
CA THR A 424 38.56 10.46 -1.94
C THR A 424 39.56 10.70 -0.83
N THR A 425 39.20 10.34 0.40
CA THR A 425 40.00 10.65 1.59
C THR A 425 39.82 9.62 2.70
N GLU A 426 40.85 9.52 3.55
CA GLU A 426 40.70 8.99 4.91
C GLU A 426 40.13 10.11 5.81
N VAL A 427 39.48 9.75 6.89
CA VAL A 427 38.89 10.71 7.85
C VAL A 427 39.31 10.39 9.29
N GLY A 428 39.14 11.37 10.17
CA GLY A 428 39.16 11.15 11.61
C GLY A 428 40.51 11.11 12.27
N ARG A 429 41.59 11.58 11.60
CA ARG A 429 42.90 11.77 12.21
C ARG A 429 43.31 13.24 12.17
N GLU A 430 44.25 13.62 13.05
CA GLU A 430 44.80 14.99 13.04
C GLU A 430 45.31 15.34 11.62
N GLY A 431 44.90 16.48 11.11
CA GLY A 431 45.25 16.96 9.76
C GLY A 431 44.42 16.38 8.62
N LEU A 432 43.53 15.45 8.87
CA LEU A 432 42.60 14.89 7.89
C LEU A 432 41.17 15.49 8.02
N PRO A 433 40.32 15.30 7.02
CA PRO A 433 38.91 15.60 7.11
C PRO A 433 38.20 14.91 8.29
N TYR A 434 37.18 15.54 8.82
CA TYR A 434 36.24 14.91 9.74
C TYR A 434 34.88 14.81 9.05
N SER A 435 34.41 13.60 8.88
CA SER A 435 33.08 13.37 8.35
C SER A 435 32.03 13.57 9.43
N LEU A 436 30.88 14.05 9.00
CA LEU A 436 29.73 14.32 9.86
C LEU A 436 28.57 13.45 9.41
N TYR A 437 28.02 12.71 10.35
CA TYR A 437 26.89 11.85 10.10
C TYR A 437 25.60 12.68 10.16
N LEU A 438 24.81 12.68 9.06
CA LEU A 438 23.60 13.46 8.97
C LEU A 438 22.42 12.69 9.56
N GLY A 439 21.76 13.27 10.57
CA GLY A 439 20.52 12.78 11.16
C GLY A 439 19.40 13.83 11.10
N GLY A 440 18.27 13.55 11.76
CA GLY A 440 17.13 14.46 11.83
C GLY A 440 16.24 14.45 10.57
N SER A 441 15.59 15.58 10.30
CA SER A 441 14.61 15.74 9.22
C SER A 441 14.76 17.11 8.53
N PRO A 442 14.14 17.34 7.35
CA PRO A 442 14.20 18.63 6.64
C PRO A 442 13.87 19.83 7.56
N GLY A 443 14.78 20.81 7.57
CA GLY A 443 14.71 21.98 8.42
C GLY A 443 15.20 21.80 9.86
N ARG A 444 15.45 20.56 10.31
CA ARG A 444 15.89 20.22 11.67
C ARG A 444 16.91 19.06 11.64
N TYR A 445 17.94 19.21 10.82
CA TYR A 445 19.01 18.21 10.70
C TYR A 445 19.96 18.25 11.88
N THR A 446 20.55 17.10 12.23
CA THR A 446 21.68 16.97 13.15
C THR A 446 22.94 16.60 12.38
N LEU A 447 24.09 17.11 12.80
CA LEU A 447 25.41 16.80 12.24
C LEU A 447 26.28 16.20 13.36
N TYR A 448 26.47 14.89 13.35
CA TYR A 448 27.18 14.15 14.37
C TYR A 448 28.63 13.87 13.95
N ASP A 449 29.59 14.34 14.76
CA ASP A 449 31.00 14.05 14.62
C ASP A 449 31.32 12.71 15.28
N THR A 450 31.54 11.70 14.45
CA THR A 450 31.76 10.31 14.87
C THR A 450 33.12 10.11 15.58
N VAL A 451 34.06 10.99 15.33
CA VAL A 451 35.42 10.92 15.93
C VAL A 451 35.41 11.47 17.35
N ASN A 452 34.71 12.58 17.56
CA ASN A 452 34.68 13.23 18.88
C ASN A 452 33.38 12.92 19.66
N ASN A 453 32.53 12.03 19.13
CA ASN A 453 31.30 11.57 19.76
C ASN A 453 30.40 12.72 20.22
N GLY A 454 30.03 13.62 19.30
CA GLY A 454 29.19 14.76 19.65
C GLY A 454 28.54 15.42 18.43
N TYR A 455 27.44 16.10 18.70
CA TYR A 455 26.68 16.85 17.69
C TYR A 455 27.27 18.25 17.52
N LEU A 456 27.43 18.72 16.30
CA LEU A 456 27.72 20.14 16.06
C LEU A 456 26.64 20.99 16.68
N SER A 457 27.02 21.98 17.48
CA SER A 457 26.07 22.83 18.18
C SER A 457 26.50 24.29 18.20
N LEU A 458 25.53 25.20 18.39
CA LEU A 458 25.76 26.62 18.52
C LEU A 458 25.02 27.17 19.76
N THR A 459 25.63 27.07 20.91
CA THR A 459 25.05 27.49 22.20
C THR A 459 25.13 28.99 22.47
N ALA A 460 25.93 29.75 21.69
CA ALA A 460 26.14 31.18 21.87
C ALA A 460 26.11 31.97 20.56
N SER A 461 25.72 33.26 20.63
CA SER A 461 25.73 34.17 19.47
C SER A 461 27.15 34.70 19.13
N GLN A 462 28.12 33.81 19.04
CA GLN A 462 29.51 34.10 18.73
C GLN A 462 29.98 33.30 17.49
N ASN A 463 31.17 33.61 16.97
CA ASN A 463 31.77 32.89 15.84
C ASN A 463 32.40 31.57 16.35
N LYS A 464 31.56 30.66 16.79
CA LYS A 464 31.92 29.40 17.43
C LYS A 464 31.21 28.23 16.72
N LEU A 465 31.67 27.03 16.98
CA LEU A 465 31.06 25.77 16.55
C LEU A 465 31.47 24.70 17.55
N TYR A 466 30.58 24.44 18.51
CA TYR A 466 30.81 23.53 19.61
C TYR A 466 30.40 22.09 19.27
N LEU A 467 30.67 21.17 20.20
CA LEU A 467 30.07 19.86 20.25
C LEU A 467 29.20 19.72 21.50
N SER A 468 28.05 19.09 21.32
CA SER A 468 27.16 18.65 22.39
C SER A 468 27.13 17.10 22.41
N PRO A 469 27.19 16.46 23.59
CA PRO A 469 27.07 15.00 23.66
C PRO A 469 25.67 14.49 23.25
N GLU A 470 24.67 15.36 23.31
CA GLU A 470 23.28 15.03 23.00
C GLU A 470 22.68 16.11 22.08
N ALA A 471 21.67 15.72 21.28
CA ALA A 471 20.90 16.64 20.42
C ALA A 471 19.48 16.77 20.99
N ASN A 472 19.35 17.49 22.09
CA ASN A 472 18.09 17.64 22.83
C ASN A 472 17.52 19.06 22.83
N SER A 473 18.10 19.96 22.05
CA SER A 473 17.67 21.34 21.90
C SER A 473 17.85 21.87 20.47
N ASP A 474 17.32 23.07 20.18
CA ASP A 474 17.50 23.73 18.89
C ASP A 474 18.95 24.16 18.62
N ASP A 475 19.83 24.13 19.62
CA ASP A 475 21.25 24.48 19.49
C ASP A 475 22.05 23.45 18.65
N GLU A 476 21.61 22.20 18.58
CA GLU A 476 22.18 21.09 17.80
C GLU A 476 21.51 20.90 16.44
N LEU A 477 20.51 21.72 16.13
CA LEU A 477 19.73 21.57 14.91
C LEU A 477 20.12 22.58 13.85
N TRP A 478 20.10 22.10 12.61
CA TRP A 478 20.52 22.85 11.43
C TRP A 478 19.47 22.82 10.33
N ASN A 479 19.18 23.99 9.76
CA ASN A 479 18.45 24.09 8.51
C ASN A 479 19.46 24.08 7.36
N ILE A 480 19.37 23.09 6.49
CA ILE A 480 20.28 22.89 5.35
C ILE A 480 19.50 23.14 4.06
N SER A 481 20.04 24.00 3.21
CA SER A 481 19.53 24.25 1.86
C SER A 481 20.67 24.36 0.87
N ILE A 482 20.46 23.84 -0.36
CA ILE A 482 21.48 23.70 -1.40
C ILE A 482 21.01 24.43 -2.65
N ALA A 483 21.83 25.36 -3.14
CA ALA A 483 21.60 26.07 -4.40
C ALA A 483 21.99 25.20 -5.60
N GLU A 484 21.52 25.56 -6.81
CA GLU A 484 21.78 24.82 -8.05
C GLU A 484 23.28 24.64 -8.38
N ASP A 485 24.16 25.52 -7.87
CA ASP A 485 25.61 25.38 -8.01
C ASP A 485 26.27 24.51 -6.94
N GLY A 486 25.46 23.95 -6.03
CA GLY A 486 25.88 23.14 -4.89
C GLY A 486 26.32 23.96 -3.66
N THR A 487 26.28 25.30 -3.73
CA THR A 487 26.55 26.13 -2.54
C THR A 487 25.52 25.82 -1.46
N THR A 488 26.00 25.48 -0.28
CA THR A 488 25.15 25.00 0.82
C THR A 488 25.06 26.06 1.93
N GLN A 489 23.85 26.30 2.41
CA GLN A 489 23.58 27.07 3.60
C GLN A 489 23.30 26.08 4.75
N ILE A 490 24.12 26.08 5.78
CA ILE A 490 23.94 25.30 7.00
C ILE A 490 23.69 26.27 8.15
N ILE A 491 22.41 26.56 8.40
CA ILE A 491 21.96 27.62 9.30
C ILE A 491 21.50 27.04 10.63
N SER A 492 21.98 27.60 11.74
CA SER A 492 21.53 27.18 13.08
C SER A 492 20.04 27.45 13.29
N VAL A 493 19.28 26.47 13.76
CA VAL A 493 17.85 26.63 14.05
C VAL A 493 17.63 27.58 15.24
N SER A 494 18.46 27.50 16.27
CA SER A 494 18.37 28.40 17.44
C SER A 494 18.85 29.83 17.15
N ARG A 495 19.63 30.04 16.08
CA ARG A 495 20.23 31.32 15.69
C ARG A 495 20.24 31.46 14.16
N ASP A 496 19.10 31.77 13.58
CA ASP A 496 18.79 31.79 12.15
C ASP A 496 19.64 32.75 11.30
N THR A 497 20.33 33.68 11.92
CA THR A 497 21.28 34.60 11.26
C THR A 497 22.69 34.01 11.14
N ARG A 498 22.97 32.84 11.74
CA ARG A 498 24.28 32.24 11.81
C ARG A 498 24.35 30.94 11.02
N ARG A 499 25.42 30.83 10.25
CA ARG A 499 25.66 29.68 9.36
C ARG A 499 27.11 29.22 9.43
N ILE A 500 27.34 27.94 9.15
CA ILE A 500 28.69 27.38 9.07
C ILE A 500 29.38 27.93 7.80
N GLN A 501 30.54 28.56 7.98
CA GLN A 501 31.37 29.13 6.92
C GLN A 501 32.85 28.94 7.24
N TYR A 502 33.71 29.07 6.21
CA TYR A 502 35.15 29.05 6.36
C TYR A 502 35.74 30.45 6.40
N ASN A 503 36.56 30.75 7.39
CA ASN A 503 37.30 32.00 7.51
C ASN A 503 38.73 31.85 6.94
N ALA A 504 38.98 32.36 5.75
CA ALA A 504 40.27 32.28 5.09
C ALA A 504 41.36 33.15 5.73
N SER A 505 41.03 34.25 6.42
CA SER A 505 41.97 35.12 7.11
C SER A 505 42.47 34.56 8.43
N SER A 506 41.70 33.65 9.03
CA SER A 506 42.08 32.86 10.22
C SER A 506 41.54 31.44 9.98
N PRO A 507 42.35 30.58 9.32
CA PRO A 507 41.90 29.29 8.77
C PRO A 507 41.12 28.43 9.77
N ARG A 508 39.78 28.42 9.65
CA ARG A 508 38.89 27.65 10.53
C ARG A 508 37.47 27.66 10.02
N PHE A 509 36.72 26.65 10.42
CA PHE A 509 35.26 26.61 10.28
C PHE A 509 34.62 27.02 11.61
N ALA A 510 33.61 27.88 11.52
CA ALA A 510 32.75 28.30 12.65
C ALA A 510 31.44 28.88 12.10
N CYS A 511 30.54 29.29 13.01
CA CYS A 511 29.31 29.95 12.61
C CYS A 511 29.49 31.46 12.51
N TYR A 512 29.16 32.04 11.36
CA TYR A 512 29.27 33.45 11.08
C TYR A 512 27.92 34.03 10.63
N THR A 513 27.78 35.36 10.73
CA THR A 513 26.57 36.08 10.26
C THR A 513 26.66 36.48 8.76
N GLY A 514 27.70 36.10 8.05
CA GLY A 514 27.97 36.38 6.65
C GLY A 514 29.41 36.87 6.43
N ASN A 515 29.77 37.17 5.20
CA ASN A 515 31.08 37.71 4.79
C ASN A 515 32.30 36.77 4.94
N GLN A 516 32.05 35.47 5.08
CA GLN A 516 33.06 34.44 5.02
C GLN A 516 32.87 33.57 3.77
N GLN A 517 33.80 32.65 3.52
CA GLN A 517 33.70 31.72 2.39
C GLN A 517 32.55 30.75 2.56
N GLY A 518 31.74 30.58 1.50
CA GLY A 518 30.67 29.59 1.45
C GLY A 518 31.22 28.18 1.49
N VAL A 519 30.33 27.25 1.80
CA VAL A 519 30.63 25.81 1.88
C VAL A 519 29.72 25.01 0.95
N CYS A 520 30.18 23.82 0.60
CA CYS A 520 29.42 22.79 -0.10
C CYS A 520 29.37 21.51 0.75
N LEU A 521 28.33 20.71 0.60
CA LEU A 521 28.24 19.38 1.16
C LEU A 521 28.67 18.33 0.13
N TYR A 522 29.48 17.39 0.57
CA TYR A 522 29.87 16.22 -0.19
C TYR A 522 29.40 14.99 0.56
N ARG A 523 28.61 14.15 -0.08
CA ARG A 523 28.03 12.93 0.48
C ARG A 523 28.92 11.74 0.18
N GLN A 524 29.20 10.91 1.19
CA GLN A 524 29.94 9.67 1.02
C GLN A 524 29.23 8.75 0.02
N GLU A 525 29.97 8.17 -0.91
CA GLU A 525 29.49 7.14 -1.80
C GLU A 525 29.09 5.91 -0.96
N MET A 526 27.85 5.50 -1.12
CA MET A 526 27.40 4.26 -0.48
C MET A 526 27.89 3.09 -1.32
N THR A 527 28.98 2.47 -0.92
CA THR A 527 29.33 1.15 -1.44
C THR A 527 28.23 0.20 -0.98
N GLU A 528 27.59 -0.49 -1.91
CA GLU A 528 26.71 -1.62 -1.62
C GLU A 528 27.53 -2.75 -0.97
N SER A 529 27.89 -2.60 0.28
CA SER A 529 28.45 -3.68 1.09
C SER A 529 27.31 -4.41 1.77
N GLY A 530 26.76 -5.42 1.10
CA GLY A 530 25.75 -6.26 1.73
C GLY A 530 24.94 -7.17 0.82
N ILE A 531 25.20 -7.18 -0.49
CA ILE A 531 24.83 -8.33 -1.29
C ILE A 531 26.13 -9.07 -1.58
N SER A 532 26.42 -10.09 -0.76
CA SER A 532 27.51 -11.01 -1.04
C SER A 532 27.36 -11.49 -2.49
N ALA A 533 28.44 -11.29 -3.25
CA ALA A 533 28.63 -11.89 -4.55
C ALA A 533 28.48 -13.41 -4.43
N ALA A 534 27.28 -13.89 -4.65
CA ALA A 534 26.98 -15.27 -4.99
C ALA A 534 26.36 -15.29 -6.37
N ALA A 535 27.11 -14.82 -7.35
CA ALA A 535 26.96 -15.15 -8.77
C ALA A 535 28.14 -14.57 -9.56
N THR A 536 29.32 -15.11 -9.38
CA THR A 536 30.28 -15.20 -10.48
C THR A 536 29.83 -16.32 -11.42
N GLY A 537 28.69 -16.08 -12.08
CA GLY A 537 28.20 -16.81 -13.21
C GLY A 537 28.07 -15.84 -14.35
N THR A 538 28.79 -16.07 -15.40
CA THR A 538 28.95 -15.27 -16.62
C THR A 538 27.69 -15.21 -17.51
N ASP A 539 26.45 -15.10 -16.94
CA ASP A 539 25.21 -14.97 -17.73
C ASP A 539 24.09 -14.29 -16.95
N ALA A 540 24.35 -13.14 -16.31
CA ALA A 540 23.27 -12.34 -15.71
C ALA A 540 22.48 -11.63 -16.82
N VAL A 541 21.28 -12.11 -17.11
CA VAL A 541 20.35 -11.46 -18.02
C VAL A 541 19.51 -10.45 -17.24
N PHE A 542 19.59 -9.18 -17.64
CA PHE A 542 18.74 -8.11 -17.11
C PHE A 542 17.48 -7.98 -17.93
N SER A 543 16.32 -8.12 -17.30
CA SER A 543 15.00 -8.03 -17.96
C SER A 543 14.31 -6.74 -17.58
N VAL A 544 13.84 -5.97 -18.59
CA VAL A 544 13.08 -4.74 -18.41
C VAL A 544 11.63 -4.97 -18.82
N TYR A 545 10.71 -4.62 -17.94
CA TYR A 545 9.27 -4.71 -18.16
C TYR A 545 8.64 -3.32 -18.13
N GLY A 546 7.54 -3.15 -18.87
CA GLY A 546 6.63 -2.01 -18.72
C GLY A 546 5.85 -2.09 -17.41
N MET A 547 5.17 -1.02 -17.05
CA MET A 547 4.25 -0.99 -15.90
C MET A 547 3.04 -1.91 -16.08
N ASP A 548 2.77 -2.34 -17.31
CA ASP A 548 1.77 -3.34 -17.71
C ASP A 548 2.28 -4.80 -17.54
N GLY A 549 3.46 -4.99 -16.96
CA GLY A 549 4.09 -6.31 -16.78
C GLY A 549 4.66 -6.93 -18.06
N ARG A 550 4.57 -6.27 -19.21
CA ARG A 550 5.07 -6.79 -20.48
C ARG A 550 6.59 -6.65 -20.56
N LEU A 551 7.29 -7.73 -20.90
CA LEU A 551 8.73 -7.71 -21.16
C LEU A 551 9.04 -6.81 -22.37
N ILE A 552 9.87 -5.79 -22.16
CA ILE A 552 10.29 -4.85 -23.20
C ILE A 552 11.64 -5.28 -23.79
N ARG A 553 12.59 -5.69 -22.94
CA ARG A 553 13.96 -6.04 -23.36
C ARG A 553 14.67 -6.89 -22.33
N THR A 554 15.67 -7.65 -22.82
CA THR A 554 16.72 -8.28 -22.01
C THR A 554 18.10 -7.87 -22.51
N ALA A 555 19.08 -7.75 -21.61
CA ALA A 555 20.46 -7.42 -21.96
C ALA A 555 21.44 -8.00 -20.94
N GLY A 556 22.74 -8.03 -21.30
CA GLY A 556 23.80 -8.54 -20.43
C GLY A 556 24.24 -7.60 -19.30
N SER A 557 23.72 -6.35 -19.28
CA SER A 557 23.95 -5.40 -18.19
C SER A 557 22.74 -4.49 -17.99
N SER A 558 22.60 -3.92 -16.78
CA SER A 558 21.53 -2.97 -16.47
C SER A 558 21.62 -1.70 -17.32
N HIS A 559 22.81 -1.20 -17.56
CA HIS A 559 23.05 -0.03 -18.40
C HIS A 559 22.62 -0.27 -19.86
N GLU A 560 22.94 -1.43 -20.42
CA GLU A 560 22.55 -1.82 -21.77
C GLU A 560 21.03 -2.06 -21.86
N ALA A 561 20.44 -2.68 -20.85
CA ALA A 561 19.01 -2.93 -20.75
C ALA A 561 18.19 -1.62 -20.80
N LEU A 562 18.70 -0.55 -20.19
CA LEU A 562 18.05 0.76 -20.12
C LEU A 562 18.45 1.70 -21.27
N ARG A 563 19.57 1.47 -21.93
CA ARG A 563 20.08 2.29 -23.03
C ARG A 563 19.04 2.36 -24.14
N SER A 564 18.74 3.54 -24.67
CA SER A 564 17.78 3.81 -25.74
C SER A 564 16.27 3.59 -25.42
N LEU A 565 15.88 3.26 -24.18
CA LEU A 565 14.47 3.36 -23.81
C LEU A 565 14.05 4.83 -23.72
N PRO A 566 12.79 5.19 -24.03
CA PRO A 566 12.24 6.50 -23.75
C PRO A 566 12.30 6.86 -22.26
N ARG A 567 12.15 8.14 -21.91
CA ARG A 567 11.91 8.50 -20.50
C ARG A 567 10.59 7.91 -20.04
N GLY A 568 10.61 7.24 -18.90
CA GLY A 568 9.43 6.54 -18.38
C GLY A 568 9.74 5.73 -17.13
N ILE A 569 8.70 5.07 -16.61
CA ILE A 569 8.80 4.16 -15.47
C ILE A 569 8.88 2.73 -16.00
N TYR A 570 9.83 1.94 -15.50
CA TYR A 570 10.09 0.57 -15.94
C TYR A 570 10.33 -0.32 -14.72
N ILE A 571 10.21 -1.64 -14.90
CA ILE A 571 10.60 -2.64 -13.92
C ILE A 571 11.84 -3.35 -14.45
N LEU A 572 12.97 -3.25 -13.74
CA LEU A 572 14.24 -3.92 -14.06
C LEU A 572 14.52 -5.00 -13.01
N ASN A 573 14.47 -6.26 -13.39
CA ASN A 573 14.66 -7.40 -12.49
C ASN A 573 13.86 -7.28 -11.18
N GLY A 574 12.56 -6.90 -11.30
CA GLY A 574 11.65 -6.74 -10.17
C GLY A 574 11.73 -5.41 -9.42
N LYS A 575 12.65 -4.50 -9.80
CA LYS A 575 12.75 -3.15 -9.20
C LYS A 575 12.18 -2.09 -10.14
N VAL A 576 11.35 -1.20 -9.61
CA VAL A 576 10.84 -0.05 -10.35
C VAL A 576 11.97 0.97 -10.53
N ILE A 577 12.16 1.42 -11.77
CA ILE A 577 13.16 2.43 -12.13
C ILE A 577 12.50 3.55 -12.94
N ILE A 578 12.99 4.77 -12.77
CA ILE A 578 12.61 5.94 -13.56
C ILE A 578 13.78 6.28 -14.46
N LYS A 579 13.54 6.35 -15.78
CA LYS A 579 14.52 6.76 -16.77
C LYS A 579 14.20 8.16 -17.33
#